data_a63385d79b4611fcc4ea3f397f211175
#
_entry.id   a63385d79b4611fcc4ea3f397f211175
#
_cell.length_a   1.000
_cell.length_b   1.000
_cell.length_c   1.000
_cell.angle_alpha   90.00
_cell.angle_beta   90.00
_cell.angle_gamma   90.00
#
_symmetry.space_group_name_H-M   'P 1'
#
loop_
_entity.id
_entity.type
_entity.pdbx_description
1 polymer ?
#
loop_
_entity_poly.entity_id
_entity_poly.type
_entity_poly.pdbx_seq_one_letter_code
_entity_poly.pdbx_strand_id
1 'polypeptide(L)'
;FDKYGKGRHNIITLVNSFHGRTLCTLSATGQDSFHNYFFPFVEGFINAKANDIDDLKSKLDNVCAVMLEFVQGEGGVIALDKEYVKQVAEICREKDILLIADEVQTGVGRTGKFLASEHYGVKPDVTTLAKGLAGGVPVGACLAAEKCSEVLTKGTHGSTFGGNPLACAGGEVVIDKVTADGFLEDVTAKGQYFKEKLEKMNEVESVSGLGMMIGITLKNKKAADVAAKAIDEGLMLLTAKEKVRLLPPLNITYDEIDTGLPPNVE
;
A
#
# COMPACT_ATOMS: atom_id res chain seq x y z
N PHE A 1 22.47 9.79 -5.57
CA PHE A 1 23.42 9.55 -6.66
C PHE A 1 24.85 9.90 -6.27
N ASP A 2 25.14 11.17 -6.01
CA ASP A 2 26.53 11.62 -5.78
C ASP A 2 27.09 11.20 -4.42
N LYS A 3 26.27 11.23 -3.36
CA LYS A 3 26.77 10.95 -2.00
C LYS A 3 26.81 9.46 -1.67
N TYR A 4 25.74 8.72 -1.98
CA TYR A 4 25.52 7.38 -1.44
C TYR A 4 25.24 6.31 -2.48
N GLY A 5 24.73 6.69 -3.65
CA GLY A 5 24.41 5.75 -4.72
C GLY A 5 25.62 5.18 -5.46
N LYS A 6 26.81 5.73 -5.24
CA LYS A 6 28.03 5.35 -5.99
C LYS A 6 27.82 5.39 -7.51
N GLY A 7 27.10 6.41 -7.98
CA GLY A 7 26.67 6.54 -9.37
C GLY A 7 25.40 5.79 -9.74
N ARG A 8 24.87 4.94 -8.88
CA ARG A 8 23.59 4.22 -9.10
C ARG A 8 22.42 5.18 -8.94
N HIS A 9 21.42 5.06 -9.80
CA HIS A 9 20.26 5.96 -9.78
C HIS A 9 18.91 5.29 -10.09
N ASN A 10 18.94 4.04 -10.56
CA ASN A 10 17.70 3.34 -10.87
C ASN A 10 16.96 2.88 -9.61
N ILE A 11 15.66 2.99 -9.63
CA ILE A 11 14.75 2.48 -8.60
C ILE A 11 13.86 1.42 -9.24
N ILE A 12 13.90 0.21 -8.72
CA ILE A 12 12.95 -0.84 -9.12
C ILE A 12 11.65 -0.62 -8.38
N THR A 13 10.55 -0.60 -9.13
CA THR A 13 9.17 -0.70 -8.62
C THR A 13 8.53 -1.95 -9.21
N LEU A 14 7.29 -2.28 -8.83
CA LEU A 14 6.65 -3.48 -9.34
C LEU A 14 5.58 -3.16 -10.40
N VAL A 15 5.44 -4.05 -11.37
CA VAL A 15 4.29 -4.06 -12.28
C VAL A 15 3.01 -4.12 -11.44
N ASN A 16 1.98 -3.38 -11.84
CA ASN A 16 0.73 -3.15 -11.13
C ASN A 16 0.85 -2.33 -9.83
N SER A 17 2.02 -1.77 -9.50
CA SER A 17 2.15 -0.86 -8.37
C SER A 17 1.45 0.49 -8.62
N PHE A 18 1.21 1.21 -7.52
CA PHE A 18 0.73 2.60 -7.56
C PHE A 18 1.43 3.42 -6.48
N HIS A 19 2.23 4.39 -6.90
CA HIS A 19 3.05 5.21 -6.00
C HIS A 19 2.66 6.69 -5.95
N GLY A 20 1.66 7.11 -6.71
CA GLY A 20 1.13 8.47 -6.66
C GLY A 20 0.84 9.11 -8.01
N ARG A 21 0.49 10.41 -7.98
CA ARG A 21 0.06 11.20 -9.14
C ARG A 21 0.96 12.40 -9.46
N THR A 22 1.98 12.66 -8.64
CA THR A 22 3.02 13.64 -9.04
C THR A 22 3.86 13.05 -10.16
N LEU A 23 4.50 13.86 -10.99
CA LEU A 23 5.22 13.36 -12.14
C LEU A 23 6.26 12.29 -11.78
N CYS A 24 7.03 12.49 -10.71
CA CYS A 24 8.02 11.51 -10.26
C CYS A 24 7.37 10.21 -9.76
N THR A 25 6.34 10.29 -8.89
CA THR A 25 5.66 9.10 -8.37
C THR A 25 4.81 8.40 -9.43
N LEU A 26 4.31 9.15 -10.42
CA LEU A 26 3.64 8.58 -11.58
C LEU A 26 4.61 7.79 -12.45
N SER A 27 5.84 8.30 -12.64
CA SER A 27 6.91 7.56 -13.33
C SER A 27 7.28 6.26 -12.61
N ALA A 28 7.19 6.23 -11.27
CA ALA A 28 7.41 5.04 -10.45
C ALA A 28 6.26 4.02 -10.53
N THR A 29 5.05 4.46 -10.89
CA THR A 29 3.84 3.63 -10.92
C THR A 29 3.90 2.63 -12.06
N GLY A 30 3.83 1.33 -11.76
CA GLY A 30 3.97 0.23 -12.73
C GLY A 30 2.68 -0.12 -13.46
N GLN A 31 1.90 0.86 -13.91
CA GLN A 31 0.62 0.67 -14.62
C GLN A 31 0.52 1.64 -15.80
N ASP A 32 0.66 1.13 -17.01
CA ASP A 32 0.64 1.92 -18.26
C ASP A 32 -0.65 2.76 -18.44
N SER A 33 -1.77 2.28 -17.93
CA SER A 33 -3.06 2.99 -17.98
C SER A 33 -3.02 4.37 -17.31
N PHE A 34 -2.12 4.60 -16.36
CA PHE A 34 -1.94 5.89 -15.70
C PHE A 34 -0.94 6.80 -16.40
N HIS A 35 -0.15 6.29 -17.35
CA HIS A 35 0.92 7.03 -18.02
C HIS A 35 0.44 7.86 -19.22
N ASN A 36 -0.80 7.69 -19.65
CA ASN A 36 -1.33 8.46 -20.77
C ASN A 36 -1.31 9.98 -20.49
N TYR A 37 -0.91 10.78 -21.47
CA TYR A 37 -0.98 12.25 -21.50
C TYR A 37 0.03 13.02 -20.64
N PHE A 38 0.92 12.37 -19.86
CA PHE A 38 1.79 13.02 -18.88
C PHE A 38 3.28 13.02 -19.25
N PHE A 39 3.61 12.77 -20.52
CA PHE A 39 5.00 12.79 -21.00
C PHE A 39 5.61 14.21 -21.00
N PRO A 40 6.95 14.34 -20.79
CA PRO A 40 7.92 13.27 -20.54
C PRO A 40 7.93 12.82 -19.08
N PHE A 41 8.24 11.53 -18.84
CA PHE A 41 8.40 10.97 -17.51
C PHE A 41 9.83 11.17 -16.98
N VAL A 42 9.97 11.02 -15.65
CA VAL A 42 11.29 11.01 -14.98
C VAL A 42 11.94 9.66 -15.26
N GLU A 43 13.17 9.69 -15.75
CA GLU A 43 13.98 8.48 -16.00
C GLU A 43 14.46 7.83 -14.69
N GLY A 44 14.89 6.55 -14.78
CA GLY A 44 15.47 5.81 -13.68
C GLY A 44 14.49 4.92 -12.91
N PHE A 45 13.23 4.78 -13.35
CA PHE A 45 12.31 3.79 -12.81
C PHE A 45 12.24 2.56 -13.71
N ILE A 46 12.35 1.37 -13.09
CA ILE A 46 12.34 0.07 -13.77
C ILE A 46 11.26 -0.79 -13.10
N ASN A 47 10.33 -1.36 -13.89
CA ASN A 47 9.29 -2.22 -13.35
C ASN A 47 9.73 -3.69 -13.38
N ALA A 48 9.69 -4.36 -12.22
CA ALA A 48 9.84 -5.81 -12.11
C ALA A 48 8.49 -6.48 -11.85
N LYS A 49 8.35 -7.75 -12.23
CA LYS A 49 7.14 -8.52 -11.94
C LYS A 49 7.05 -8.82 -10.45
N ALA A 50 5.87 -8.62 -9.87
CA ALA A 50 5.61 -9.00 -8.49
C ALA A 50 5.72 -10.53 -8.32
N ASN A 51 6.31 -10.98 -7.22
CA ASN A 51 6.51 -12.38 -6.87
C ASN A 51 7.39 -13.17 -7.89
N ASP A 52 8.21 -12.49 -8.67
CA ASP A 52 9.17 -13.07 -9.60
C ASP A 52 10.58 -12.56 -9.26
N ILE A 53 11.31 -13.35 -8.45
CA ILE A 53 12.63 -12.95 -7.96
C ILE A 53 13.69 -12.97 -9.06
N ASP A 54 13.52 -13.81 -10.07
CA ASP A 54 14.47 -13.90 -11.18
C ASP A 54 14.32 -12.71 -12.12
N ASP A 55 13.08 -12.25 -12.34
CA ASP A 55 12.83 -11.01 -13.10
C ASP A 55 13.44 -9.81 -12.35
N LEU A 56 13.29 -9.72 -11.02
CA LEU A 56 13.89 -8.65 -10.22
C LEU A 56 15.43 -8.72 -10.29
N LYS A 57 16.04 -9.91 -10.12
CA LYS A 57 17.47 -10.09 -10.20
C LYS A 57 18.05 -9.68 -11.55
N SER A 58 17.33 -9.92 -12.65
CA SER A 58 17.77 -9.54 -14.00
C SER A 58 17.86 -8.04 -14.24
N LYS A 59 17.25 -7.21 -13.35
CA LYS A 59 17.14 -5.75 -13.47
C LYS A 59 17.97 -4.97 -12.46
N LEU A 60 18.87 -5.63 -11.73
CA LEU A 60 19.63 -4.99 -10.64
C LEU A 60 20.79 -4.09 -11.12
N ASP A 61 21.02 -3.97 -12.43
CA ASP A 61 22.08 -3.11 -12.92
C ASP A 61 21.80 -1.63 -12.62
N ASN A 62 22.80 -0.97 -12.04
CA ASN A 62 22.74 0.44 -11.68
C ASN A 62 21.59 0.84 -10.71
N VAL A 63 21.09 -0.11 -9.91
CA VAL A 63 19.98 0.08 -8.97
C VAL A 63 20.47 0.60 -7.62
N CYS A 64 19.82 1.64 -7.10
CA CYS A 64 20.06 2.19 -5.76
C CYS A 64 18.95 1.85 -4.77
N ALA A 65 17.73 1.53 -5.24
CA ALA A 65 16.60 1.19 -4.38
C ALA A 65 15.64 0.22 -5.05
N VAL A 66 14.94 -0.56 -4.21
CA VAL A 66 13.73 -1.31 -4.58
C VAL A 66 12.58 -0.76 -3.74
N MET A 67 11.48 -0.36 -4.38
CA MET A 67 10.29 0.20 -3.74
C MET A 67 9.12 -0.76 -3.89
N LEU A 68 8.47 -1.11 -2.78
CA LEU A 68 7.39 -2.10 -2.72
C LEU A 68 6.16 -1.53 -2.01
N GLU A 69 4.96 -1.88 -2.51
CA GLU A 69 3.75 -2.00 -1.71
C GLU A 69 3.66 -3.46 -1.25
N PHE A 70 3.53 -3.73 0.04
CA PHE A 70 3.37 -5.12 0.55
C PHE A 70 2.04 -5.75 0.16
N VAL A 71 1.03 -4.90 -0.08
CA VAL A 71 -0.23 -5.26 -0.75
C VAL A 71 -0.45 -4.23 -1.85
N GLN A 72 -0.43 -4.65 -3.09
CA GLN A 72 -0.71 -3.79 -4.24
C GLN A 72 -2.19 -3.41 -4.27
N GLY A 73 -2.53 -2.23 -3.74
CA GLY A 73 -3.92 -1.80 -3.57
C GLY A 73 -4.64 -1.57 -4.89
N GLU A 74 -4.12 -0.69 -5.72
CA GLU A 74 -4.67 -0.39 -7.05
C GLU A 74 -4.43 -1.54 -8.05
N GLY A 75 -3.45 -2.39 -7.77
CA GLY A 75 -3.11 -3.56 -8.58
C GLY A 75 -4.05 -4.76 -8.42
N GLY A 76 -5.12 -4.64 -7.60
CA GLY A 76 -6.10 -5.72 -7.39
C GLY A 76 -6.09 -6.33 -5.99
N VAL A 77 -5.62 -5.58 -5.00
CA VAL A 77 -5.49 -6.01 -3.59
C VAL A 77 -4.74 -7.33 -3.49
N ILE A 78 -3.52 -7.34 -4.00
CA ILE A 78 -2.66 -8.52 -4.07
C ILE A 78 -1.53 -8.36 -3.05
N ALA A 79 -1.54 -9.20 -2.00
CA ALA A 79 -0.42 -9.30 -1.08
C ALA A 79 0.77 -9.98 -1.77
N LEU A 80 1.97 -9.46 -1.52
CA LEU A 80 3.20 -10.10 -1.99
C LEU A 80 3.48 -11.39 -1.20
N ASP A 81 4.15 -12.34 -1.84
CA ASP A 81 4.57 -13.57 -1.18
C ASP A 81 5.66 -13.29 -0.13
N LYS A 82 5.51 -13.92 1.04
CA LYS A 82 6.45 -13.73 2.17
C LYS A 82 7.88 -14.09 1.79
N GLU A 83 8.06 -15.16 1.05
CA GLU A 83 9.38 -15.61 0.64
C GLU A 83 10.01 -14.66 -0.39
N TYR A 84 9.21 -14.16 -1.34
CA TYR A 84 9.64 -13.15 -2.30
C TYR A 84 10.14 -11.89 -1.57
N VAL A 85 9.35 -11.34 -0.64
CA VAL A 85 9.71 -10.11 0.11
C VAL A 85 10.99 -10.32 0.92
N LYS A 86 11.16 -11.49 1.58
CA LYS A 86 12.39 -11.83 2.30
C LYS A 86 13.61 -11.86 1.39
N GLN A 87 13.50 -12.50 0.23
CA GLN A 87 14.58 -12.56 -0.75
C GLN A 87 14.93 -11.16 -1.30
N VAL A 88 13.93 -10.32 -1.56
CA VAL A 88 14.16 -8.92 -1.95
C VAL A 88 14.91 -8.16 -0.86
N ALA A 89 14.49 -8.27 0.40
CA ALA A 89 15.16 -7.62 1.52
C ALA A 89 16.61 -8.10 1.69
N GLU A 90 16.87 -9.39 1.49
CA GLU A 90 18.21 -9.97 1.52
C GLU A 90 19.10 -9.44 0.39
N ILE A 91 18.60 -9.42 -0.83
CA ILE A 91 19.30 -8.83 -1.99
C ILE A 91 19.63 -7.35 -1.72
N CYS A 92 18.67 -6.59 -1.19
CA CYS A 92 18.89 -5.18 -0.86
C CYS A 92 20.03 -5.01 0.15
N ARG A 93 20.04 -5.83 1.20
CA ARG A 93 21.10 -5.81 2.22
C ARG A 93 22.46 -6.20 1.65
N GLU A 94 22.55 -7.29 0.89
CA GLU A 94 23.82 -7.81 0.33
C GLU A 94 24.44 -6.88 -0.70
N LYS A 95 23.62 -6.23 -1.51
CA LYS A 95 24.06 -5.34 -2.60
C LYS A 95 24.13 -3.86 -2.20
N ASP A 96 23.88 -3.54 -0.93
CA ASP A 96 23.79 -2.15 -0.45
C ASP A 96 22.81 -1.32 -1.31
N ILE A 97 21.61 -1.87 -1.51
CA ILE A 97 20.46 -1.25 -2.18
C ILE A 97 19.43 -0.92 -1.11
N LEU A 98 18.77 0.24 -1.20
CA LEU A 98 17.73 0.62 -0.25
C LEU A 98 16.45 -0.19 -0.47
N LEU A 99 15.85 -0.71 0.59
CA LEU A 99 14.49 -1.21 0.59
C LEU A 99 13.54 -0.09 1.02
N ILE A 100 12.67 0.33 0.10
CA ILE A 100 11.66 1.36 0.34
C ILE A 100 10.29 0.69 0.46
N ALA A 101 9.63 0.86 1.59
CA ALA A 101 8.25 0.44 1.81
C ALA A 101 7.28 1.59 1.54
N ASP A 102 6.44 1.44 0.53
CA ASP A 102 5.29 2.30 0.35
C ASP A 102 4.12 1.79 1.19
N GLU A 103 4.01 2.35 2.38
CA GLU A 103 2.96 2.05 3.35
C GLU A 103 1.83 3.09 3.33
N VAL A 104 1.77 3.89 2.28
CA VAL A 104 0.74 4.94 2.13
C VAL A 104 -0.67 4.36 2.15
N GLN A 105 -0.88 3.15 1.64
CA GLN A 105 -2.19 2.49 1.70
C GLN A 105 -2.25 1.37 2.76
N THR A 106 -1.15 0.68 3.02
CA THR A 106 -1.09 -0.50 3.89
C THR A 106 -0.80 -0.17 5.35
N GLY A 107 -0.17 0.97 5.61
CA GLY A 107 0.23 1.39 6.95
C GLY A 107 -0.90 1.95 7.81
N VAL A 108 -0.54 2.42 8.98
CA VAL A 108 -1.44 3.03 9.98
C VAL A 108 -2.58 2.07 10.35
N GLY A 109 -2.25 0.79 10.57
CA GLY A 109 -3.18 -0.22 11.06
C GLY A 109 -4.04 -0.91 10.02
N ARG A 110 -4.04 -0.48 8.74
CA ARG A 110 -4.93 -1.00 7.69
C ARG A 110 -4.90 -2.53 7.55
N THR A 111 -3.75 -3.14 7.71
CA THR A 111 -3.55 -4.58 7.55
C THR A 111 -3.63 -5.38 8.86
N GLY A 112 -3.97 -4.73 10.00
CA GLY A 112 -3.96 -5.35 11.33
C GLY A 112 -2.60 -5.29 12.03
N LYS A 113 -1.62 -4.64 11.42
CA LYS A 113 -0.35 -4.23 12.01
C LYS A 113 -0.15 -2.75 11.75
N PHE A 114 0.65 -2.04 12.57
CA PHE A 114 0.90 -0.62 12.33
C PHE A 114 1.53 -0.39 10.96
N LEU A 115 2.51 -1.23 10.58
CA LEU A 115 3.09 -1.31 9.24
C LEU A 115 2.90 -2.70 8.66
N ALA A 116 2.59 -2.80 7.36
CA ALA A 116 2.44 -4.10 6.70
C ALA A 116 3.76 -4.87 6.62
N SER A 117 4.92 -4.19 6.62
CA SER A 117 6.25 -4.82 6.69
C SER A 117 6.41 -5.77 7.87
N GLU A 118 5.68 -5.56 8.97
CA GLU A 118 5.68 -6.42 10.15
C GLU A 118 5.17 -7.85 9.85
N HIS A 119 4.20 -7.99 8.92
CA HIS A 119 3.70 -9.32 8.51
C HIS A 119 4.77 -10.17 7.83
N TYR A 120 5.79 -9.52 7.26
CA TYR A 120 6.88 -10.14 6.51
C TYR A 120 8.14 -10.32 7.36
N GLY A 121 8.21 -9.66 8.51
CA GLY A 121 9.39 -9.67 9.37
C GLY A 121 10.59 -8.96 8.74
N VAL A 122 10.34 -7.98 7.88
CA VAL A 122 11.38 -7.17 7.23
C VAL A 122 11.39 -5.74 7.80
N LYS A 123 12.58 -5.14 7.83
CA LYS A 123 12.76 -3.76 8.25
C LYS A 123 13.23 -2.93 7.06
N PRO A 124 12.35 -2.10 6.46
CA PRO A 124 12.71 -1.22 5.37
C PRO A 124 13.73 -0.15 5.79
N ASP A 125 14.50 0.34 4.83
CA ASP A 125 15.40 1.49 5.03
C ASP A 125 14.66 2.82 4.96
N VAL A 126 13.60 2.86 4.15
CA VAL A 126 12.70 4.01 4.03
C VAL A 126 11.26 3.51 4.06
N THR A 127 10.40 4.22 4.79
CA THR A 127 8.96 3.94 4.84
C THR A 127 8.19 5.22 4.58
N THR A 128 7.24 5.19 3.65
CA THR A 128 6.35 6.30 3.37
C THR A 128 4.96 6.05 3.94
N LEU A 129 4.38 7.07 4.59
CA LEU A 129 3.04 7.06 5.19
C LEU A 129 2.24 8.27 4.71
N ALA A 130 0.93 8.11 4.55
CA ALA A 130 -0.02 9.20 4.28
C ALA A 130 -1.45 8.71 4.57
N LYS A 131 -2.44 9.18 3.80
CA LYS A 131 -3.87 8.78 3.87
C LYS A 131 -4.43 8.79 5.29
N GLY A 132 -4.49 7.62 5.95
CA GLY A 132 -5.02 7.46 7.30
C GLY A 132 -4.20 8.15 8.40
N LEU A 133 -2.98 8.63 8.11
CA LEU A 133 -2.02 9.09 9.11
C LEU A 133 -2.54 10.21 10.03
N ALA A 134 -3.38 11.11 9.54
CA ALA A 134 -3.93 12.21 10.35
C ALA A 134 -5.46 12.32 10.28
N GLY A 135 -6.18 11.19 10.10
CA GLY A 135 -7.62 11.13 10.26
C GLY A 135 -8.42 12.03 9.30
N GLY A 136 -7.88 12.31 8.11
CA GLY A 136 -8.49 13.17 7.09
C GLY A 136 -7.78 14.51 6.90
N VAL A 137 -6.90 14.94 7.81
CA VAL A 137 -6.04 16.11 7.58
C VAL A 137 -4.92 15.71 6.60
N PRO A 138 -4.69 16.47 5.50
CA PRO A 138 -3.67 16.12 4.52
C PRO A 138 -2.27 16.18 5.13
N VAL A 139 -1.60 15.02 5.17
CA VAL A 139 -0.21 14.88 5.64
C VAL A 139 0.43 13.63 5.04
N GLY A 140 1.72 13.68 4.86
CA GLY A 140 2.55 12.53 4.53
C GLY A 140 3.81 12.54 5.39
N ALA A 141 4.37 11.37 5.64
CA ALA A 141 5.62 11.20 6.35
C ALA A 141 6.54 10.25 5.56
N CYS A 142 7.82 10.55 5.61
CA CYS A 142 8.88 9.70 5.10
C CYS A 142 9.84 9.41 6.25
N LEU A 143 9.86 8.16 6.71
CA LEU A 143 10.76 7.70 7.76
C LEU A 143 11.98 7.07 7.11
N ALA A 144 13.16 7.45 7.57
CA ALA A 144 14.42 6.94 7.06
C ALA A 144 15.20 6.25 8.19
N ALA A 145 15.76 5.09 7.90
CA ALA A 145 16.66 4.40 8.81
C ALA A 145 17.97 5.19 8.98
N GLU A 146 18.73 4.87 10.04
CA GLU A 146 19.97 5.58 10.39
C GLU A 146 20.95 5.71 9.22
N LYS A 147 21.09 4.66 8.40
CA LYS A 147 21.97 4.72 7.21
C LYS A 147 21.58 5.79 6.19
N CYS A 148 20.35 6.32 6.26
CA CYS A 148 19.86 7.38 5.38
C CYS A 148 19.81 8.76 6.07
N SER A 149 20.20 8.88 7.35
CA SER A 149 20.05 10.11 8.15
C SER A 149 20.77 11.32 7.57
N GLU A 150 21.90 11.09 6.90
CA GLU A 150 22.72 12.15 6.30
C GLU A 150 22.36 12.46 4.84
N VAL A 151 21.32 11.83 4.28
CA VAL A 151 20.93 12.05 2.86
C VAL A 151 20.17 13.36 2.70
N LEU A 152 19.17 13.60 3.55
CA LEU A 152 18.37 14.82 3.58
C LEU A 152 18.76 15.67 4.80
N THR A 153 19.75 16.52 4.62
CA THR A 153 20.27 17.41 5.67
C THR A 153 19.68 18.81 5.53
N LYS A 154 20.05 19.72 6.46
CA LYS A 154 19.59 21.10 6.45
C LYS A 154 19.83 21.77 5.09
N GLY A 155 18.76 22.33 4.51
CA GLY A 155 18.81 23.05 3.24
C GLY A 155 18.75 22.19 1.97
N THR A 156 18.67 20.84 2.09
CA THR A 156 18.58 19.94 0.93
C THR A 156 17.14 19.60 0.55
N HIS A 157 16.18 19.80 1.43
CA HIS A 157 14.76 19.57 1.20
C HIS A 157 13.93 20.60 1.97
N GLY A 158 12.71 20.86 1.50
CA GLY A 158 11.76 21.75 2.15
C GLY A 158 10.32 21.51 1.75
N SER A 159 9.41 21.87 2.63
CA SER A 159 7.96 21.85 2.40
C SER A 159 7.32 23.02 3.11
N THR A 160 6.55 23.85 2.39
CA THR A 160 5.89 25.03 2.99
C THR A 160 4.95 24.67 4.13
N PHE A 161 4.18 23.59 3.98
CA PHE A 161 3.17 23.16 4.96
C PHE A 161 3.59 21.91 5.74
N GLY A 162 4.79 21.38 5.48
CA GLY A 162 5.30 20.21 6.21
C GLY A 162 5.45 20.48 7.70
N GLY A 163 5.00 19.53 8.53
CA GLY A 163 5.09 19.67 9.99
C GLY A 163 4.18 20.74 10.59
N ASN A 164 3.10 21.17 9.88
CA ASN A 164 2.17 22.14 10.46
C ASN A 164 1.47 21.56 11.71
N PRO A 165 1.20 22.40 12.75
CA PRO A 165 0.69 21.92 14.02
C PRO A 165 -0.64 21.17 13.96
N LEU A 166 -1.55 21.56 13.04
CA LEU A 166 -2.85 20.91 12.89
C LEU A 166 -2.69 19.47 12.38
N ALA A 167 -1.87 19.28 11.34
CA ALA A 167 -1.64 17.95 10.79
C ALA A 167 -0.87 17.05 11.76
N CYS A 168 0.10 17.60 12.50
CA CYS A 168 0.83 16.86 13.53
C CYS A 168 -0.09 16.43 14.69
N ALA A 169 -0.94 17.32 15.19
CA ALA A 169 -1.91 16.99 16.24
C ALA A 169 -2.91 15.93 15.77
N GLY A 170 -3.40 16.01 14.51
CA GLY A 170 -4.25 14.97 13.94
C GLY A 170 -3.53 13.63 13.83
N GLY A 171 -2.26 13.64 13.43
CA GLY A 171 -1.42 12.45 13.36
C GLY A 171 -1.19 11.80 14.71
N GLU A 172 -0.89 12.59 15.74
CA GLU A 172 -0.72 12.12 17.12
C GLU A 172 -1.97 11.39 17.62
N VAL A 173 -3.14 11.99 17.48
CA VAL A 173 -4.42 11.37 17.87
C VAL A 173 -4.65 10.04 17.15
N VAL A 174 -4.33 9.96 15.85
CA VAL A 174 -4.51 8.72 15.08
C VAL A 174 -3.53 7.65 15.54
N ILE A 175 -2.26 8.01 15.73
CA ILE A 175 -1.22 7.07 16.20
C ILE A 175 -1.61 6.52 17.57
N ASP A 176 -1.99 7.36 18.52
CA ASP A 176 -2.41 6.94 19.87
C ASP A 176 -3.59 5.98 19.82
N LYS A 177 -4.58 6.25 18.95
CA LYS A 177 -5.74 5.35 18.81
C LYS A 177 -5.39 4.02 18.15
N VAL A 178 -4.60 4.05 17.09
CA VAL A 178 -4.25 2.84 16.33
C VAL A 178 -3.29 1.96 17.09
N THR A 179 -2.44 2.54 17.95
CA THR A 179 -1.49 1.79 18.80
C THR A 179 -2.05 1.46 20.19
N ALA A 180 -3.29 1.85 20.51
CA ALA A 180 -3.94 1.46 21.74
C ALA A 180 -4.14 -0.05 21.82
N ASP A 181 -4.04 -0.59 23.03
CA ASP A 181 -4.21 -2.03 23.29
C ASP A 181 -5.50 -2.58 22.70
N GLY A 182 -5.41 -3.67 21.97
CA GLY A 182 -6.53 -4.37 21.36
C GLY A 182 -7.03 -3.78 20.02
N PHE A 183 -6.61 -2.58 19.61
CA PHE A 183 -7.13 -1.98 18.38
C PHE A 183 -6.71 -2.72 17.11
N LEU A 184 -5.45 -3.07 16.97
CA LEU A 184 -4.93 -3.80 15.79
C LEU A 184 -5.41 -5.25 15.76
N GLU A 185 -5.59 -5.85 16.91
CA GLU A 185 -6.21 -7.18 17.08
C GLU A 185 -7.67 -7.16 16.59
N ASP A 186 -8.44 -6.11 16.95
CA ASP A 186 -9.82 -5.92 16.49
C ASP A 186 -9.88 -5.70 14.97
N VAL A 187 -8.97 -4.89 14.40
CA VAL A 187 -8.85 -4.74 12.93
C VAL A 187 -8.61 -6.09 12.25
N THR A 188 -7.74 -6.91 12.83
CA THR A 188 -7.44 -8.26 12.31
C THR A 188 -8.67 -9.16 12.38
N ALA A 189 -9.37 -9.15 13.52
CA ALA A 189 -10.58 -9.96 13.74
C ALA A 189 -11.71 -9.55 12.78
N LYS A 190 -11.92 -8.25 12.58
CA LYS A 190 -12.90 -7.72 11.60
C LYS A 190 -12.54 -8.08 10.16
N GLY A 191 -11.25 -8.00 9.80
CA GLY A 191 -10.78 -8.44 8.49
C GLY A 191 -11.11 -9.92 8.23
N GLN A 192 -10.88 -10.77 9.22
CA GLN A 192 -11.22 -12.19 9.16
C GLN A 192 -12.75 -12.40 9.06
N TYR A 193 -13.52 -11.64 9.83
CA TYR A 193 -14.99 -11.69 9.80
C TYR A 193 -15.55 -11.33 8.43
N PHE A 194 -15.03 -10.25 7.81
CA PHE A 194 -15.36 -9.90 6.42
C PHE A 194 -15.11 -11.07 5.47
N LYS A 195 -13.91 -11.63 5.56
CA LYS A 195 -13.48 -12.73 4.68
C LYS A 195 -14.42 -13.93 4.80
N GLU A 196 -14.70 -14.36 6.02
CA GLU A 196 -15.58 -15.51 6.28
C GLU A 196 -17.02 -15.30 5.77
N LYS A 197 -17.55 -14.07 5.84
CA LYS A 197 -18.85 -13.75 5.28
C LYS A 197 -18.84 -13.73 3.76
N LEU A 198 -17.85 -13.07 3.17
CA LEU A 198 -17.71 -12.96 1.71
C LEU A 198 -17.49 -14.32 1.04
N GLU A 199 -16.69 -15.20 1.63
CA GLU A 199 -16.42 -16.53 1.10
C GLU A 199 -17.66 -17.46 1.11
N LYS A 200 -18.69 -17.14 1.91
CA LYS A 200 -19.97 -17.85 1.93
C LYS A 200 -20.94 -17.40 0.84
N MET A 201 -20.67 -16.25 0.19
CA MET A 201 -21.55 -15.72 -0.87
C MET A 201 -21.34 -16.48 -2.16
N ASN A 202 -22.44 -16.89 -2.80
CA ASN A 202 -22.42 -17.70 -4.02
C ASN A 202 -21.70 -17.00 -5.18
N GLU A 203 -21.78 -15.66 -5.28
CA GLU A 203 -21.20 -14.84 -6.32
C GLU A 203 -19.70 -14.61 -6.17
N VAL A 204 -19.14 -14.87 -4.99
CA VAL A 204 -17.72 -14.67 -4.68
C VAL A 204 -16.93 -15.90 -5.12
N GLU A 205 -15.89 -15.65 -5.92
CA GLU A 205 -14.91 -16.67 -6.31
C GLU A 205 -13.77 -16.77 -5.31
N SER A 206 -13.23 -15.63 -4.91
CA SER A 206 -12.13 -15.57 -3.93
C SER A 206 -12.06 -14.22 -3.23
N VAL A 207 -11.45 -14.21 -2.04
CA VAL A 207 -11.16 -13.02 -1.26
C VAL A 207 -9.65 -12.93 -1.04
N SER A 208 -9.07 -11.75 -1.30
CA SER A 208 -7.63 -11.47 -1.17
C SER A 208 -7.38 -10.25 -0.28
N GLY A 209 -6.13 -10.04 0.13
CA GLY A 209 -5.71 -8.90 0.94
C GLY A 209 -5.30 -9.27 2.36
N LEU A 210 -5.07 -8.27 3.21
CA LEU A 210 -4.67 -8.39 4.61
C LEU A 210 -5.49 -7.43 5.47
N GLY A 211 -5.95 -7.90 6.63
CA GLY A 211 -6.74 -7.10 7.57
C GLY A 211 -7.98 -6.50 6.89
N MET A 212 -8.10 -5.18 6.99
CA MET A 212 -9.21 -4.42 6.42
C MET A 212 -8.90 -3.84 5.01
N MET A 213 -7.96 -4.43 4.30
CA MET A 213 -7.69 -4.18 2.90
C MET A 213 -8.09 -5.41 2.10
N ILE A 214 -9.30 -5.40 1.54
CA ILE A 214 -10.00 -6.58 1.03
C ILE A 214 -10.28 -6.43 -0.46
N GLY A 215 -9.92 -7.43 -1.24
CA GLY A 215 -10.23 -7.58 -2.66
C GLY A 215 -11.12 -8.78 -2.91
N ILE A 216 -12.19 -8.62 -3.67
CA ILE A 216 -13.18 -9.65 -3.94
C ILE A 216 -13.19 -9.94 -5.44
N THR A 217 -12.88 -11.17 -5.82
CA THR A 217 -13.06 -11.67 -7.17
C THR A 217 -14.47 -12.24 -7.29
N LEU A 218 -15.21 -11.83 -8.32
CA LEU A 218 -16.56 -12.28 -8.58
C LEU A 218 -16.58 -13.33 -9.70
N LYS A 219 -17.46 -14.34 -9.61
CA LYS A 219 -17.57 -15.43 -10.60
C LYS A 219 -18.06 -14.97 -11.97
N ASN A 220 -19.19 -14.27 -12.01
CA ASN A 220 -19.92 -14.00 -13.25
C ASN A 220 -20.38 -12.53 -13.36
N LYS A 221 -19.83 -11.64 -12.56
CA LYS A 221 -20.20 -10.21 -12.53
C LYS A 221 -18.95 -9.36 -12.67
N LYS A 222 -19.06 -8.23 -13.35
CA LYS A 222 -17.97 -7.25 -13.38
C LYS A 222 -17.98 -6.43 -12.10
N ALA A 223 -16.82 -6.19 -11.54
CA ALA A 223 -16.67 -5.38 -10.33
C ALA A 223 -17.26 -3.96 -10.47
N ALA A 224 -17.10 -3.35 -11.65
CA ALA A 224 -17.65 -2.02 -11.93
C ALA A 224 -19.19 -1.99 -11.88
N ASP A 225 -19.85 -3.04 -12.40
CA ASP A 225 -21.32 -3.12 -12.40
C ASP A 225 -21.85 -3.31 -10.97
N VAL A 226 -21.14 -4.11 -10.16
CA VAL A 226 -21.49 -4.30 -8.74
C VAL A 226 -21.26 -3.03 -7.95
N ALA A 227 -20.16 -2.32 -8.17
CA ALA A 227 -19.88 -1.06 -7.49
C ALA A 227 -20.92 0.03 -7.84
N ALA A 228 -21.33 0.10 -9.11
CA ALA A 228 -22.38 1.03 -9.54
C ALA A 228 -23.72 0.73 -8.88
N LYS A 229 -24.15 -0.53 -8.85
CA LYS A 229 -25.39 -0.94 -8.17
C LYS A 229 -25.37 -0.71 -6.66
N ALA A 230 -24.22 -0.92 -6.03
CA ALA A 230 -24.07 -0.72 -4.59
C ALA A 230 -24.35 0.74 -4.16
N ILE A 231 -24.04 1.71 -5.03
CA ILE A 231 -24.35 3.13 -4.78
C ILE A 231 -25.86 3.36 -4.69
N ASP A 232 -26.64 2.72 -5.54
CA ASP A 232 -28.11 2.83 -5.52
C ASP A 232 -28.71 2.25 -4.23
N GLU A 233 -28.01 1.27 -3.62
CA GLU A 233 -28.37 0.65 -2.34
C GLU A 233 -27.72 1.37 -1.13
N GLY A 234 -27.07 2.52 -1.34
CA GLY A 234 -26.47 3.32 -0.27
C GLY A 234 -25.09 2.84 0.20
N LEU A 235 -24.42 1.94 -0.53
CA LEU A 235 -23.11 1.42 -0.20
C LEU A 235 -22.06 1.87 -1.23
N MET A 236 -21.04 2.61 -0.77
CA MET A 236 -19.93 3.02 -1.62
C MET A 236 -18.85 1.95 -1.66
N LEU A 237 -18.63 1.39 -2.84
CA LEU A 237 -17.57 0.43 -3.12
C LEU A 237 -16.58 1.00 -4.13
N LEU A 238 -15.35 0.50 -4.07
CA LEU A 238 -14.31 0.81 -5.05
C LEU A 238 -14.00 -0.43 -5.90
N THR A 239 -13.35 -0.20 -7.02
CA THR A 239 -12.78 -1.28 -7.83
C THR A 239 -11.26 -1.19 -7.81
N ALA A 240 -10.61 -2.34 -7.99
CA ALA A 240 -9.17 -2.45 -8.23
C ALA A 240 -8.95 -3.52 -9.30
N LYS A 241 -8.65 -3.09 -10.53
CA LYS A 241 -8.68 -3.96 -11.71
C LYS A 241 -10.06 -4.63 -11.82
N GLU A 242 -10.09 -5.95 -11.90
CA GLU A 242 -11.33 -6.74 -12.04
C GLU A 242 -12.00 -7.09 -10.69
N LYS A 243 -11.47 -6.59 -9.57
CA LYS A 243 -11.99 -6.89 -8.23
C LYS A 243 -12.79 -5.75 -7.65
N VAL A 244 -13.79 -6.08 -6.85
CA VAL A 244 -14.38 -5.14 -5.88
C VAL A 244 -13.40 -4.99 -4.72
N ARG A 245 -13.17 -3.76 -4.31
CA ARG A 245 -12.24 -3.42 -3.22
C ARG A 245 -12.99 -2.78 -2.05
N LEU A 246 -12.79 -3.34 -0.85
CA LEU A 246 -13.30 -2.78 0.40
C LEU A 246 -12.13 -2.19 1.21
N LEU A 247 -12.31 -0.96 1.63
CA LEU A 247 -11.39 -0.20 2.51
C LEU A 247 -12.22 0.52 3.59
N PRO A 248 -12.96 -0.21 4.44
CA PRO A 248 -13.82 0.41 5.44
C PRO A 248 -13.00 1.17 6.48
N PRO A 249 -13.60 2.09 7.25
CA PRO A 249 -12.94 2.69 8.40
C PRO A 249 -12.52 1.60 9.41
N LEU A 250 -11.36 1.77 10.04
CA LEU A 250 -10.83 0.73 10.95
C LEU A 250 -11.68 0.53 12.22
N ASN A 251 -12.47 1.53 12.58
CA ASN A 251 -13.40 1.48 13.71
C ASN A 251 -14.82 1.04 13.34
N ILE A 252 -15.05 0.56 12.10
CA ILE A 252 -16.33 -0.01 11.69
C ILE A 252 -16.82 -1.06 12.71
N THR A 253 -18.10 -1.08 13.01
CA THR A 253 -18.70 -2.06 13.91
C THR A 253 -19.11 -3.34 13.17
N TYR A 254 -19.31 -4.45 13.90
CA TYR A 254 -19.81 -5.69 13.32
C TYR A 254 -21.21 -5.51 12.73
N ASP A 255 -22.08 -4.70 13.37
CA ASP A 255 -23.42 -4.40 12.87
C ASP A 255 -23.38 -3.63 11.53
N GLU A 256 -22.43 -2.70 11.38
CA GLU A 256 -22.23 -2.00 10.11
C GLU A 256 -21.70 -2.94 9.03
N ILE A 257 -20.80 -3.87 9.38
CA ILE A 257 -20.33 -4.92 8.46
C ILE A 257 -21.52 -5.79 8.01
N ASP A 258 -22.35 -6.20 8.94
CA ASP A 258 -23.53 -7.03 8.67
C ASP A 258 -24.59 -6.31 7.82
N THR A 259 -24.73 -5.01 8.03
CA THR A 259 -25.61 -4.16 7.20
C THR A 259 -25.08 -4.06 5.76
N GLY A 260 -23.77 -3.89 5.59
CA GLY A 260 -23.13 -3.80 4.27
C GLY A 260 -23.00 -5.15 3.54
N LEU A 261 -23.05 -6.25 4.29
CA LEU A 261 -22.99 -7.61 3.76
C LEU A 261 -24.19 -8.41 4.28
N PRO A 262 -25.40 -8.15 3.77
CA PRO A 262 -26.58 -8.85 4.23
C PRO A 262 -26.43 -10.36 4.02
N PRO A 263 -27.03 -11.20 4.88
CA PRO A 263 -27.06 -12.64 4.64
C PRO A 263 -27.71 -12.90 3.28
N ASN A 264 -27.20 -13.93 2.56
CA ASN A 264 -27.75 -14.32 1.26
C ASN A 264 -29.27 -14.32 1.31
N VAL A 265 -29.90 -13.41 0.60
CA VAL A 265 -31.33 -13.51 0.28
C VAL A 265 -31.42 -14.59 -0.77
N GLU A 266 -32.08 -15.72 -0.44
CA GLU A 266 -32.35 -16.82 -1.36
C GLU A 266 -33.05 -16.34 -2.66
#